data_457219ecda4444139c8b70896544f144
#
_entry.id   457219ecda4444139c8b70896544f144
#
_cell.length_a   1.000
_cell.length_b   1.000
_cell.length_c   1.000
_cell.angle_alpha   90.00
_cell.angle_beta   90.00
_cell.angle_gamma   90.00
#
_symmetry.space_group_name_H-M   'P 1'
#
loop_
_entity.id
_entity.type
_entity.pdbx_description
1 polymer ?
#
loop_
_entity_poly.entity_id
_entity_poly.type
_entity_poly.pdbx_seq_one_letter_code
_entity_poly.pdbx_strand_id
1 'polypeptide(L)'
;MSKSDRDYPAELSVAALHIFLDWFGHTSARSTKILEKTLSENQDLLQANIQVGRRWDLNCTVIDTLSLESDLSYESARAAIEARLDSEDMSIALWPPRAAPLPQGEPGLSELILAIRDAKQVSDDDMRLEIRRPVHIYLRRTTTTGSVVTVLGGLSSLWAQFTNRVPGSFQLESTELHRLPHSVEEREELIEAIVNASAQPDIDDGRTLPAIDAWTAVWLREPDLATVMGSPRPTSDTQASSLRRNLRKLLISQKDVQKNAEQPSALIVIGSALTVDEEKLSWIIKGMDPSLYAGFSIIVVIVDGLVKPVIVPQEGSLPWDVPLPN
;
A
#
# COMPACT_ATOMS: atom_id res chain seq x y z
N MET A 1 -10.18 23.25 -15.94
CA MET A 1 -10.12 23.28 -14.47
C MET A 1 -8.75 22.78 -14.08
N SER A 2 -7.96 23.53 -13.33
CA SER A 2 -6.64 23.08 -12.88
C SER A 2 -6.81 22.00 -11.81
N LYS A 3 -5.97 20.95 -11.84
CA LYS A 3 -5.98 19.84 -10.86
C LYS A 3 -5.74 20.27 -9.41
N SER A 4 -5.27 21.50 -9.16
CA SER A 4 -5.06 22.06 -7.82
C SER A 4 -6.33 22.19 -6.97
N ASP A 5 -7.52 22.02 -7.58
CA ASP A 5 -8.82 22.05 -6.91
C ASP A 5 -9.45 20.65 -6.72
N ARG A 6 -8.73 19.56 -7.01
CA ARG A 6 -9.25 18.22 -6.77
C ARG A 6 -9.09 17.84 -5.31
N ASP A 7 -10.17 17.35 -4.75
CA ASP A 7 -10.23 16.86 -3.36
C ASP A 7 -9.51 15.52 -3.22
N TYR A 8 -8.23 15.56 -2.85
CA TYR A 8 -7.37 14.39 -2.66
C TYR A 8 -8.00 13.23 -1.86
N PRO A 9 -8.67 13.47 -0.73
CA PRO A 9 -9.35 12.39 -0.02
C PRO A 9 -10.38 11.66 -0.87
N ALA A 10 -11.04 12.39 -1.79
CA ALA A 10 -11.99 11.80 -2.72
C ALA A 10 -11.33 10.85 -3.72
N GLU A 11 -10.21 11.24 -4.32
CA GLU A 11 -9.49 10.43 -5.30
C GLU A 11 -8.93 9.15 -4.66
N LEU A 12 -8.36 9.23 -3.45
CA LEU A 12 -7.92 8.09 -2.65
C LEU A 12 -9.05 7.08 -2.40
N SER A 13 -10.17 7.58 -1.92
CA SER A 13 -11.33 6.74 -1.59
C SER A 13 -11.93 6.10 -2.84
N VAL A 14 -11.97 6.82 -3.97
CA VAL A 14 -12.43 6.28 -5.25
C VAL A 14 -11.47 5.20 -5.76
N ALA A 15 -10.15 5.43 -5.70
CA ALA A 15 -9.16 4.42 -6.09
C ALA A 15 -9.29 3.15 -5.25
N ALA A 16 -9.42 3.29 -3.93
CA ALA A 16 -9.62 2.16 -3.03
C ALA A 16 -10.92 1.39 -3.34
N LEU A 17 -12.00 2.10 -3.66
CA LEU A 17 -13.25 1.46 -4.08
C LEU A 17 -13.04 0.61 -5.35
N HIS A 18 -12.35 1.12 -6.37
CA HIS A 18 -12.07 0.38 -7.60
C HIS A 18 -11.21 -0.86 -7.35
N ILE A 19 -10.18 -0.76 -6.51
CA ILE A 19 -9.34 -1.89 -6.12
C ILE A 19 -10.16 -2.95 -5.39
N PHE A 20 -11.03 -2.53 -4.45
CA PHE A 20 -11.94 -3.44 -3.79
C PHE A 20 -12.88 -4.14 -4.77
N LEU A 21 -13.47 -3.41 -5.73
CA LEU A 21 -14.39 -3.98 -6.71
C LEU A 21 -13.73 -5.01 -7.61
N ASP A 22 -12.51 -4.78 -8.03
CA ASP A 22 -11.75 -5.72 -8.84
C ASP A 22 -11.43 -6.99 -8.04
N TRP A 23 -10.95 -6.85 -6.80
CA TRP A 23 -10.73 -7.97 -5.91
C TRP A 23 -12.03 -8.74 -5.62
N PHE A 24 -13.09 -8.03 -5.27
CA PHE A 24 -14.38 -8.63 -4.94
C PHE A 24 -15.01 -9.33 -6.13
N GLY A 25 -14.96 -8.73 -7.31
CA GLY A 25 -15.46 -9.32 -8.55
C GLY A 25 -14.72 -10.62 -8.91
N HIS A 26 -13.39 -10.62 -8.73
CA HIS A 26 -12.57 -11.80 -8.95
C HIS A 26 -12.87 -12.91 -7.92
N THR A 27 -12.87 -12.57 -6.64
CA THR A 27 -13.08 -13.52 -5.54
C THR A 27 -14.50 -14.10 -5.54
N SER A 28 -15.52 -13.30 -5.81
CA SER A 28 -16.92 -13.73 -5.85
C SER A 28 -17.35 -14.34 -7.19
N ALA A 29 -16.51 -14.27 -8.23
CA ALA A 29 -16.83 -14.61 -9.62
C ALA A 29 -18.10 -13.89 -10.11
N ARG A 30 -18.32 -12.64 -9.69
CA ARG A 30 -19.49 -11.81 -10.03
C ARG A 30 -19.05 -10.49 -10.67
N SER A 31 -19.85 -10.03 -11.62
CA SER A 31 -19.68 -8.68 -12.14
C SER A 31 -20.10 -7.64 -11.10
N THR A 32 -19.38 -6.54 -11.03
CA THR A 32 -19.67 -5.41 -10.14
C THR A 32 -19.86 -4.14 -10.97
N LYS A 33 -20.76 -3.26 -10.53
CA LYS A 33 -21.01 -1.96 -11.16
C LYS A 33 -21.37 -0.94 -10.08
N ILE A 34 -20.71 0.20 -10.09
CA ILE A 34 -21.08 1.33 -9.25
C ILE A 34 -22.40 1.91 -9.76
N LEU A 35 -23.41 2.00 -8.90
CA LEU A 35 -24.68 2.63 -9.19
C LEU A 35 -24.66 4.10 -8.76
N GLU A 36 -24.15 4.36 -7.55
CA GLU A 36 -24.09 5.69 -6.96
C GLU A 36 -22.85 5.80 -6.07
N LYS A 37 -22.24 6.97 -6.01
CA LYS A 37 -21.17 7.31 -5.08
C LYS A 37 -21.38 8.71 -4.52
N THR A 38 -21.24 8.86 -3.20
CA THR A 38 -21.42 10.12 -2.47
C THR A 38 -20.30 10.31 -1.45
N LEU A 39 -19.68 11.46 -1.47
CA LEU A 39 -18.72 11.87 -0.45
C LEU A 39 -19.45 12.54 0.71
N SER A 40 -19.01 12.28 1.94
CA SER A 40 -19.48 13.02 3.11
C SER A 40 -19.10 14.50 3.01
N GLU A 41 -19.82 15.37 3.71
CA GLU A 41 -19.53 16.81 3.75
C GLU A 41 -18.09 17.13 4.21
N ASN A 42 -17.50 16.27 5.04
CA ASN A 42 -16.12 16.40 5.53
C ASN A 42 -15.09 15.66 4.64
N GLN A 43 -15.51 15.07 3.53
CA GLN A 43 -14.68 14.32 2.58
C GLN A 43 -13.90 13.13 3.17
N ASP A 44 -14.10 12.78 4.43
CA ASP A 44 -13.40 11.69 5.13
C ASP A 44 -13.98 10.32 4.84
N LEU A 45 -15.13 10.27 4.15
CA LEU A 45 -15.90 9.05 3.98
C LEU A 45 -16.59 9.03 2.62
N LEU A 46 -16.29 8.01 1.83
CA LEU A 46 -17.00 7.72 0.59
C LEU A 46 -18.04 6.64 0.84
N GLN A 47 -19.28 6.91 0.50
CA GLN A 47 -20.33 5.91 0.43
C GLN A 47 -20.64 5.57 -1.03
N ALA A 48 -20.79 4.30 -1.34
CA ALA A 48 -21.13 3.85 -2.67
C ALA A 48 -22.14 2.71 -2.62
N ASN A 49 -23.06 2.70 -3.56
CA ASN A 49 -23.95 1.58 -3.80
C ASN A 49 -23.46 0.81 -5.03
N ILE A 50 -23.23 -0.49 -4.87
CA ILE A 50 -22.62 -1.36 -5.86
C ILE A 50 -23.62 -2.45 -6.24
N GLN A 51 -23.92 -2.58 -7.53
CA GLN A 51 -24.63 -3.72 -8.06
C GLN A 51 -23.69 -4.93 -8.15
N VAL A 52 -24.08 -6.04 -7.55
CA VAL A 52 -23.40 -7.34 -7.61
C VAL A 52 -24.19 -8.30 -8.48
N GLY A 53 -23.62 -8.71 -9.59
CA GLY A 53 -24.32 -9.48 -10.61
C GLY A 53 -25.47 -8.66 -11.23
N ARG A 54 -26.65 -9.29 -11.35
CA ARG A 54 -27.84 -8.65 -11.98
C ARG A 54 -28.88 -8.17 -10.97
N ARG A 55 -28.79 -8.54 -9.69
CA ARG A 55 -29.93 -8.43 -8.75
C ARG A 55 -29.59 -7.92 -7.37
N TRP A 56 -28.33 -7.94 -6.98
CA TRP A 56 -27.97 -7.67 -5.60
C TRP A 56 -27.26 -6.34 -5.48
N ASP A 57 -27.52 -5.63 -4.40
CA ASP A 57 -26.85 -4.39 -4.07
C ASP A 57 -25.98 -4.60 -2.84
N LEU A 58 -24.81 -3.95 -2.85
CA LEU A 58 -23.84 -3.93 -1.76
C LEU A 58 -23.54 -2.47 -1.41
N ASN A 59 -23.79 -2.08 -0.18
CA ASN A 59 -23.44 -0.77 0.33
C ASN A 59 -21.99 -0.76 0.78
N CYS A 60 -21.16 0.04 0.13
CA CYS A 60 -19.76 0.19 0.47
C CYS A 60 -19.50 1.49 1.21
N THR A 61 -18.75 1.43 2.29
CA THR A 61 -18.21 2.59 3.00
C THR A 61 -16.70 2.53 2.91
N VAL A 62 -16.07 3.55 2.33
CA VAL A 62 -14.61 3.67 2.25
C VAL A 62 -14.15 4.73 3.21
N ILE A 63 -13.13 4.41 3.99
CA ILE A 63 -12.49 5.33 4.92
C ILE A 63 -11.00 5.37 4.72
N ASP A 64 -10.44 6.55 4.82
CA ASP A 64 -9.01 6.76 4.83
C ASP A 64 -8.49 6.86 6.26
N THR A 65 -7.48 6.05 6.58
CA THR A 65 -6.78 6.10 7.85
C THR A 65 -5.34 6.58 7.69
N LEU A 66 -4.95 6.98 6.48
CA LEU A 66 -3.65 7.59 6.24
C LEU A 66 -3.59 8.91 7.01
N SER A 67 -2.58 9.08 7.84
CA SER A 67 -2.39 10.33 8.56
C SER A 67 -1.90 11.38 7.58
N LEU A 68 -2.74 12.34 7.28
CA LEU A 68 -2.38 13.56 6.57
C LEU A 68 -1.80 14.57 7.57
N GLU A 69 -0.65 14.26 8.19
CA GLU A 69 0.14 15.33 8.77
C GLU A 69 0.61 16.20 7.60
N SER A 70 0.20 17.46 7.58
CA SER A 70 0.44 18.39 6.50
C SER A 70 1.94 18.67 6.33
N ASP A 71 2.59 17.90 5.48
CA ASP A 71 3.93 18.19 4.95
C ASP A 71 3.76 18.80 3.55
N LEU A 72 3.88 20.11 3.47
CA LEU A 72 3.72 20.86 2.21
C LEU A 72 4.67 20.38 1.12
N SER A 73 5.85 19.87 1.48
CA SER A 73 6.82 19.31 0.54
C SER A 73 6.30 18.00 -0.06
N TYR A 74 5.77 17.14 0.81
CA TYR A 74 5.17 15.86 0.38
C TYR A 74 3.94 16.10 -0.52
N GLU A 75 3.04 16.99 -0.12
CA GLU A 75 1.84 17.34 -0.88
C GLU A 75 2.17 17.91 -2.27
N SER A 76 3.19 18.79 -2.34
CA SER A 76 3.66 19.34 -3.60
C SER A 76 4.25 18.27 -4.53
N ALA A 77 5.07 17.37 -3.98
CA ALA A 77 5.65 16.27 -4.75
C ALA A 77 4.59 15.25 -5.23
N ARG A 78 3.62 14.93 -4.37
CA ARG A 78 2.47 14.09 -4.70
C ARG A 78 1.68 14.67 -5.87
N ALA A 79 1.28 15.95 -5.74
CA ALA A 79 0.52 16.64 -6.78
C ALA A 79 1.29 16.71 -8.12
N ALA A 80 2.62 16.87 -8.08
CA ALA A 80 3.45 16.86 -9.28
C ALA A 80 3.48 15.47 -9.95
N ILE A 81 3.55 14.38 -9.16
CA ILE A 81 3.48 13.01 -9.68
C ILE A 81 2.11 12.76 -10.31
N GLU A 82 1.03 13.06 -9.60
CA GLU A 82 -0.34 12.83 -10.08
C GLU A 82 -0.63 13.62 -11.36
N ALA A 83 -0.22 14.90 -11.42
CA ALA A 83 -0.34 15.71 -12.63
C ALA A 83 0.46 15.12 -13.81
N ARG A 84 1.64 14.57 -13.54
CA ARG A 84 2.45 13.92 -14.57
C ARG A 84 1.83 12.62 -15.07
N LEU A 85 1.33 11.78 -14.18
CA LEU A 85 0.62 10.54 -14.52
C LEU A 85 -0.61 10.82 -15.39
N ASP A 86 -1.38 11.86 -15.05
CA ASP A 86 -2.53 12.27 -15.86
C ASP A 86 -2.11 12.76 -17.25
N SER A 87 -1.03 13.54 -17.35
CA SER A 87 -0.53 14.01 -18.65
C SER A 87 -0.08 12.87 -19.57
N GLU A 88 0.12 11.68 -19.01
CA GLU A 88 0.49 10.45 -19.70
C GLU A 88 -0.69 9.48 -19.86
N ASP A 89 -1.92 9.92 -19.54
CA ASP A 89 -3.16 9.12 -19.57
C ASP A 89 -3.06 7.83 -18.73
N MET A 90 -2.33 7.88 -17.61
CA MET A 90 -2.13 6.75 -16.71
C MET A 90 -3.14 6.77 -15.55
N SER A 91 -4.06 5.81 -15.54
CA SER A 91 -4.99 5.62 -14.42
C SER A 91 -4.40 4.60 -13.45
N ILE A 92 -3.79 5.08 -12.37
CA ILE A 92 -2.98 4.24 -11.48
C ILE A 92 -3.03 4.72 -10.01
N ALA A 93 -3.09 3.76 -9.10
CA ALA A 93 -2.82 3.99 -7.69
C ALA A 93 -1.38 3.57 -7.37
N LEU A 94 -0.58 4.48 -6.84
CA LEU A 94 0.85 4.32 -6.57
C LEU A 94 1.11 4.25 -5.06
N TRP A 95 1.79 3.20 -4.58
CA TRP A 95 2.26 3.06 -3.19
C TRP A 95 3.78 3.22 -3.12
N PRO A 96 4.27 4.41 -2.76
CA PRO A 96 5.68 4.57 -2.42
C PRO A 96 6.01 3.77 -1.15
N PRO A 97 7.21 3.20 -1.04
CA PRO A 97 7.64 2.57 0.19
C PRO A 97 7.69 3.57 1.34
N ARG A 98 7.63 3.06 2.56
CA ARG A 98 7.76 3.87 3.76
C ARG A 98 9.02 4.73 3.72
N ALA A 99 8.87 6.01 4.05
CA ALA A 99 9.95 6.98 4.13
C ALA A 99 10.72 7.20 2.81
N ALA A 100 10.28 6.62 1.70
CA ALA A 100 10.83 6.94 0.39
C ALA A 100 10.50 8.41 0.05
N PRO A 101 11.49 9.21 -0.33
CA PRO A 101 11.24 10.57 -0.78
C PRO A 101 10.52 10.53 -2.12
N LEU A 102 9.45 11.32 -2.23
CA LEU A 102 8.80 11.52 -3.52
C LEU A 102 9.65 12.45 -4.40
N PRO A 103 9.79 12.18 -5.71
CA PRO A 103 10.46 13.08 -6.63
C PRO A 103 9.70 14.40 -6.73
N GLN A 104 10.40 15.52 -6.52
CA GLN A 104 9.81 16.87 -6.53
C GLN A 104 9.90 17.57 -7.89
N GLY A 105 10.68 17.03 -8.82
CA GLY A 105 10.91 17.62 -10.14
C GLY A 105 11.76 16.73 -11.04
N GLU A 106 12.15 17.27 -12.19
CA GLU A 106 13.03 16.58 -13.14
C GLU A 106 14.48 16.50 -12.61
N PRO A 107 15.21 15.40 -12.91
CA PRO A 107 14.80 14.27 -13.77
C PRO A 107 13.96 13.19 -13.06
N GLY A 108 13.81 13.24 -11.75
CA GLY A 108 13.21 12.17 -10.95
C GLY A 108 11.76 11.83 -11.32
N LEU A 109 10.96 12.81 -11.78
CA LEU A 109 9.61 12.56 -12.28
C LEU A 109 9.65 11.72 -13.57
N SER A 110 10.49 12.08 -14.52
CA SER A 110 10.63 11.34 -15.77
C SER A 110 11.16 9.92 -15.53
N GLU A 111 12.10 9.73 -14.62
CA GLU A 111 12.62 8.43 -14.21
C GLU A 111 11.52 7.57 -13.57
N LEU A 112 10.68 8.15 -12.70
CA LEU A 112 9.56 7.44 -12.11
C LEU A 112 8.54 7.01 -13.17
N ILE A 113 8.18 7.88 -14.11
CA ILE A 113 7.24 7.55 -15.19
C ILE A 113 7.78 6.41 -16.07
N LEU A 114 9.06 6.45 -16.42
CA LEU A 114 9.69 5.37 -17.16
C LEU A 114 9.64 4.05 -16.38
N ALA A 115 9.97 4.09 -15.09
CA ALA A 115 9.91 2.91 -14.24
C ALA A 115 8.48 2.35 -14.10
N ILE A 116 7.45 3.21 -14.10
CA ILE A 116 6.05 2.80 -14.10
C ILE A 116 5.67 2.11 -15.41
N ARG A 117 6.13 2.63 -16.56
CA ARG A 117 5.87 2.01 -17.88
C ARG A 117 6.52 0.63 -18.01
N ASP A 118 7.68 0.45 -17.39
CA ASP A 118 8.45 -0.79 -17.37
C ASP A 118 8.06 -1.72 -16.20
N ALA A 119 7.03 -1.34 -15.42
CA ALA A 119 6.60 -2.09 -14.26
C ALA A 119 6.14 -3.51 -14.63
N LYS A 120 6.48 -4.46 -13.78
CA LYS A 120 6.14 -5.88 -13.97
C LYS A 120 5.05 -6.29 -12.99
N GLN A 121 4.18 -7.18 -13.44
CA GLN A 121 3.21 -7.81 -12.56
C GLN A 121 3.95 -8.64 -11.49
N VAL A 122 3.53 -8.53 -10.23
CA VAL A 122 4.16 -9.24 -9.10
C VAL A 122 4.00 -10.76 -9.26
N SER A 123 2.81 -11.20 -9.67
CA SER A 123 2.51 -12.58 -10.06
C SER A 123 1.30 -12.61 -10.99
N ASP A 124 1.06 -13.72 -11.69
CA ASP A 124 -0.02 -13.85 -12.68
C ASP A 124 -1.42 -13.61 -12.08
N ASP A 125 -1.61 -13.92 -10.79
CA ASP A 125 -2.87 -13.74 -10.07
C ASP A 125 -2.94 -12.43 -9.26
N ASP A 126 -1.88 -11.61 -9.30
CA ASP A 126 -1.77 -10.38 -8.52
C ASP A 126 -2.03 -9.15 -9.41
N MET A 127 -2.93 -8.28 -8.98
CA MET A 127 -3.19 -7.01 -9.68
C MET A 127 -2.08 -5.98 -9.49
N ARG A 128 -1.14 -6.25 -8.59
CA ARG A 128 -0.04 -5.34 -8.28
C ARG A 128 1.04 -5.37 -9.35
N LEU A 129 1.58 -4.19 -9.58
CA LEU A 129 2.77 -3.96 -10.38
C LEU A 129 3.94 -3.62 -9.47
N GLU A 130 5.09 -4.18 -9.74
CA GLU A 130 6.35 -3.79 -9.14
C GLU A 130 7.04 -2.77 -10.04
N ILE A 131 7.19 -1.56 -9.52
CA ILE A 131 7.93 -0.48 -10.14
C ILE A 131 9.35 -0.55 -9.61
N ARG A 132 10.32 -0.71 -10.50
CA ARG A 132 11.72 -1.01 -10.19
C ARG A 132 12.57 0.24 -10.37
N ARG A 133 12.94 0.87 -9.27
CA ARG A 133 13.78 2.06 -9.28
C ARG A 133 15.23 1.68 -9.00
N PRO A 134 16.16 1.88 -9.95
CA PRO A 134 17.58 1.66 -9.71
C PRO A 134 18.10 2.60 -8.61
N VAL A 135 18.75 2.04 -7.61
CA VAL A 135 19.36 2.78 -6.50
C VAL A 135 20.73 2.16 -6.19
N HIS A 136 21.47 2.78 -5.28
CA HIS A 136 22.77 2.31 -4.88
C HIS A 136 22.84 2.12 -3.37
N ILE A 137 23.60 1.11 -2.96
CA ILE A 137 24.03 0.91 -1.60
C ILE A 137 25.55 1.03 -1.53
N TYR A 138 26.04 1.64 -0.46
CA TYR A 138 27.47 1.78 -0.24
C TYR A 138 27.91 0.87 0.91
N LEU A 139 28.96 0.09 0.68
CA LEU A 139 29.54 -0.84 1.65
C LEU A 139 31.01 -0.53 1.87
N ARG A 140 31.43 -0.43 3.13
CA ARG A 140 32.81 -0.24 3.51
C ARG A 140 33.16 -1.09 4.72
N ARG A 141 34.32 -1.75 4.73
CA ARG A 141 34.85 -2.42 5.90
C ARG A 141 35.52 -1.39 6.82
N THR A 142 35.23 -1.41 8.09
CA THR A 142 35.83 -0.52 9.09
C THR A 142 36.91 -1.22 9.92
N THR A 143 36.75 -2.52 10.17
CA THR A 143 37.78 -3.35 10.81
C THR A 143 37.73 -4.78 10.28
N THR A 144 38.88 -5.48 10.34
CA THR A 144 38.98 -6.88 9.94
C THR A 144 38.52 -7.86 11.01
N THR A 145 38.26 -7.38 12.23
CA THR A 145 37.85 -8.19 13.36
C THR A 145 36.42 -7.83 13.81
N GLY A 146 35.77 -8.80 14.43
CA GLY A 146 34.38 -8.62 14.88
C GLY A 146 33.37 -9.19 13.89
N SER A 147 32.10 -8.91 14.16
CA SER A 147 30.96 -9.24 13.30
C SER A 147 29.87 -8.21 13.56
N VAL A 148 30.12 -6.97 13.13
CA VAL A 148 29.19 -5.85 13.37
C VAL A 148 28.94 -5.12 12.06
N VAL A 149 27.68 -4.80 11.77
CA VAL A 149 27.31 -3.90 10.67
C VAL A 149 26.61 -2.67 11.25
N THR A 150 27.19 -1.50 10.98
CA THR A 150 26.52 -0.23 11.20
C THR A 150 25.71 0.10 9.96
N VAL A 151 24.39 0.15 10.09
CA VAL A 151 23.47 0.41 9.00
C VAL A 151 22.99 1.86 9.07
N LEU A 152 23.14 2.57 7.96
CA LEU A 152 22.49 3.85 7.70
C LEU A 152 21.39 3.62 6.65
N GLY A 153 20.13 3.81 7.03
CA GLY A 153 18.98 3.53 6.18
C GLY A 153 18.05 2.46 6.75
N GLY A 154 17.19 1.90 5.91
CA GLY A 154 16.16 0.92 6.28
C GLY A 154 16.64 -0.54 6.24
N LEU A 155 15.68 -1.47 6.42
CA LEU A 155 15.85 -2.92 6.17
C LEU A 155 16.90 -3.61 7.07
N SER A 156 17.01 -3.20 8.33
CA SER A 156 18.01 -3.73 9.28
C SER A 156 17.97 -5.27 9.45
N SER A 157 16.79 -5.89 9.34
CA SER A 157 16.63 -7.34 9.43
C SER A 157 17.29 -8.10 8.27
N LEU A 158 17.33 -7.51 7.07
CA LEU A 158 18.03 -8.08 5.92
C LEU A 158 19.53 -8.14 6.16
N TRP A 159 20.07 -7.05 6.72
CA TRP A 159 21.51 -6.93 6.94
C TRP A 159 22.05 -7.89 8.00
N ALA A 160 21.20 -8.43 8.87
CA ALA A 160 21.60 -9.48 9.81
C ALA A 160 22.05 -10.78 9.09
N GLN A 161 21.50 -11.09 7.92
CA GLN A 161 21.90 -12.24 7.13
C GLN A 161 23.31 -12.08 6.56
N PHE A 162 23.70 -10.85 6.21
CA PHE A 162 25.05 -10.53 5.75
C PHE A 162 26.07 -10.67 6.88
N THR A 163 25.83 -10.12 8.08
CA THR A 163 26.75 -10.17 9.23
C THR A 163 27.14 -11.59 9.62
N ASN A 164 26.25 -12.55 9.50
CA ASN A 164 26.49 -13.94 9.86
C ASN A 164 27.39 -14.67 8.85
N ARG A 165 27.64 -14.10 7.67
CA ARG A 165 28.35 -14.75 6.57
C ARG A 165 29.77 -14.21 6.36
N VAL A 166 30.07 -13.03 6.89
CA VAL A 166 31.33 -12.33 6.65
C VAL A 166 31.97 -11.85 7.96
N PRO A 167 33.24 -12.22 8.23
CA PRO A 167 33.96 -11.69 9.37
C PRO A 167 34.38 -10.23 9.13
N GLY A 168 34.30 -9.41 10.15
CA GLY A 168 34.68 -8.00 10.08
C GLY A 168 33.60 -7.06 10.58
N SER A 169 33.96 -5.78 10.66
CA SER A 169 32.97 -4.72 10.94
C SER A 169 32.79 -3.88 9.70
N PHE A 170 31.55 -3.56 9.37
CA PHE A 170 31.20 -2.88 8.13
C PHE A 170 30.29 -1.68 8.41
N GLN A 171 30.41 -0.67 7.58
CA GLN A 171 29.43 0.40 7.41
C GLN A 171 28.68 0.14 6.11
N LEU A 172 27.35 0.11 6.20
CA LEU A 172 26.46 -0.08 5.06
C LEU A 172 25.48 1.10 5.00
N GLU A 173 25.48 1.83 3.90
CA GLU A 173 24.57 2.92 3.63
C GLU A 173 23.56 2.46 2.57
N SER A 174 22.29 2.39 2.99
CA SER A 174 21.15 1.99 2.16
C SER A 174 20.02 3.02 2.24
N THR A 175 20.37 4.30 2.27
CA THR A 175 19.41 5.40 2.46
C THR A 175 18.42 5.56 1.32
N GLU A 176 18.76 5.09 0.13
CA GLU A 176 17.91 5.11 -1.06
C GLU A 176 17.06 3.84 -1.21
N LEU A 177 17.40 2.78 -0.46
CA LEU A 177 16.71 1.50 -0.52
C LEU A 177 15.67 1.38 0.60
N HIS A 178 14.40 1.48 0.24
CA HIS A 178 13.28 1.47 1.19
C HIS A 178 12.51 0.16 1.16
N ARG A 179 12.46 -0.50 0.00
CA ARG A 179 11.78 -1.79 -0.18
C ARG A 179 12.56 -2.67 -1.16
N LEU A 180 12.69 -3.93 -0.79
CA LEU A 180 13.28 -4.94 -1.67
C LEU A 180 12.28 -5.42 -2.71
N PRO A 181 12.75 -5.94 -3.87
CA PRO A 181 11.93 -6.65 -4.83
C PRO A 181 11.12 -7.78 -4.19
N HIS A 182 9.98 -8.12 -4.79
CA HIS A 182 9.13 -9.23 -4.32
C HIS A 182 9.79 -10.60 -4.57
N SER A 183 10.61 -10.73 -5.63
CA SER A 183 11.34 -11.97 -5.91
C SER A 183 12.32 -12.33 -4.79
N VAL A 184 12.22 -13.58 -4.32
CA VAL A 184 13.12 -14.13 -3.31
C VAL A 184 14.53 -14.26 -3.89
N GLU A 185 14.62 -14.68 -5.13
CA GLU A 185 15.87 -14.89 -5.87
C GLU A 185 16.67 -13.58 -5.96
N GLU A 186 16.02 -12.49 -6.33
CA GLU A 186 16.69 -11.17 -6.44
C GLU A 186 17.16 -10.65 -5.07
N ARG A 187 16.43 -10.95 -4.02
CA ARG A 187 16.87 -10.60 -2.65
C ARG A 187 18.10 -11.41 -2.24
N GLU A 188 18.15 -12.69 -2.59
CA GLU A 188 19.30 -13.54 -2.35
C GLU A 188 20.49 -13.09 -3.19
N GLU A 189 20.31 -12.74 -4.46
CA GLU A 189 21.35 -12.18 -5.33
C GLU A 189 21.95 -10.90 -4.76
N LEU A 190 21.14 -9.99 -4.20
CA LEU A 190 21.63 -8.79 -3.53
C LEU A 190 22.51 -9.13 -2.32
N ILE A 191 22.09 -10.07 -1.48
CA ILE A 191 22.89 -10.52 -0.32
C ILE A 191 24.20 -11.17 -0.78
N GLU A 192 24.18 -12.02 -1.82
CA GLU A 192 25.38 -12.61 -2.39
C GLU A 192 26.34 -11.54 -2.96
N ALA A 193 25.81 -10.53 -3.65
CA ALA A 193 26.61 -9.43 -4.16
C ALA A 193 27.32 -8.66 -3.02
N ILE A 194 26.61 -8.43 -1.89
CA ILE A 194 27.18 -7.78 -0.71
C ILE A 194 28.26 -8.67 -0.05
N VAL A 195 27.98 -9.97 0.10
CA VAL A 195 28.96 -10.92 0.64
C VAL A 195 30.23 -10.97 -0.24
N ASN A 196 30.05 -11.07 -1.55
CA ASN A 196 31.16 -11.11 -2.48
C ASN A 196 31.99 -9.81 -2.49
N ALA A 197 31.33 -8.65 -2.42
CA ALA A 197 31.98 -7.35 -2.32
C ALA A 197 32.77 -7.23 -1.01
N SER A 198 32.23 -7.70 0.11
CA SER A 198 32.87 -7.61 1.41
C SER A 198 34.15 -8.45 1.53
N ALA A 199 34.29 -9.46 0.71
CA ALA A 199 35.51 -10.31 0.65
C ALA A 199 36.62 -9.71 -0.22
N GLN A 200 36.37 -8.63 -0.96
CA GLN A 200 37.34 -8.02 -1.84
C GLN A 200 38.41 -7.23 -1.06
N PRO A 201 39.66 -7.17 -1.54
CA PRO A 201 40.75 -6.49 -0.83
C PRO A 201 40.58 -4.96 -0.77
N ASP A 202 39.88 -4.37 -1.73
CA ASP A 202 39.64 -2.93 -1.84
C ASP A 202 38.40 -2.46 -1.08
N ILE A 203 37.74 -3.33 -0.29
CA ILE A 203 36.53 -2.98 0.44
C ILE A 203 36.77 -1.95 1.54
N ASP A 204 37.99 -1.75 1.98
CA ASP A 204 38.39 -0.74 2.96
C ASP A 204 38.24 0.68 2.38
N ASP A 205 38.36 0.86 1.08
CA ASP A 205 38.12 2.11 0.37
C ASP A 205 36.61 2.37 0.14
N GLY A 206 35.81 1.32 0.29
CA GLY A 206 34.37 1.33 0.08
C GLY A 206 33.96 1.05 -1.37
N ARG A 207 32.79 0.44 -1.51
CA ARG A 207 32.21 0.08 -2.81
C ARG A 207 30.75 0.46 -2.89
N THR A 208 30.34 0.91 -4.07
CA THR A 208 28.96 1.12 -4.44
C THR A 208 28.43 -0.11 -5.18
N LEU A 209 27.30 -0.64 -4.73
CA LEU A 209 26.63 -1.78 -5.33
C LEU A 209 25.25 -1.36 -5.85
N PRO A 210 24.85 -1.85 -7.05
CA PRO A 210 23.51 -1.60 -7.56
C PRO A 210 22.48 -2.35 -6.72
N ALA A 211 21.32 -1.72 -6.54
CA ALA A 211 20.15 -2.30 -5.90
C ALA A 211 18.87 -1.79 -6.57
N ILE A 212 17.75 -2.40 -6.26
CA ILE A 212 16.44 -2.00 -6.75
C ILE A 212 15.56 -1.61 -5.55
N ASP A 213 15.08 -0.37 -5.53
CA ASP A 213 14.03 0.08 -4.63
C ASP A 213 12.67 -0.18 -5.30
N ALA A 214 11.92 -1.15 -4.76
CA ALA A 214 10.67 -1.60 -5.35
C ALA A 214 9.50 -0.78 -4.82
N TRP A 215 8.74 -0.14 -5.72
CA TRP A 215 7.48 0.52 -5.40
C TRP A 215 6.33 -0.35 -5.90
N THR A 216 5.14 -0.13 -5.35
CA THR A 216 3.96 -0.88 -5.77
C THR A 216 2.97 0.05 -6.47
N ALA A 217 2.29 -0.46 -7.48
CA ALA A 217 1.18 0.21 -8.11
C ALA A 217 0.07 -0.77 -8.50
N VAL A 218 -1.12 -0.23 -8.76
CA VAL A 218 -2.26 -0.97 -9.30
C VAL A 218 -2.90 -0.14 -10.41
N TRP A 219 -3.12 -0.75 -11.58
CA TRP A 219 -3.90 -0.13 -12.64
C TRP A 219 -5.36 0.00 -12.21
N LEU A 220 -5.93 1.19 -12.42
CA LEU A 220 -7.34 1.47 -12.13
C LEU A 220 -8.15 1.42 -13.42
N ARG A 221 -9.37 0.90 -13.33
CA ARG A 221 -10.30 0.86 -14.48
C ARG A 221 -11.02 2.21 -14.69
N GLU A 222 -11.01 3.08 -13.69
CA GLU A 222 -11.56 4.42 -13.81
C GLU A 222 -10.60 5.29 -14.63
N PRO A 223 -11.02 5.86 -15.76
CA PRO A 223 -10.17 6.75 -16.54
C PRO A 223 -9.86 8.04 -15.76
N ASP A 224 -8.73 8.65 -16.08
CA ASP A 224 -8.27 9.92 -15.50
C ASP A 224 -8.14 9.94 -13.97
N LEU A 225 -7.91 8.77 -13.37
CA LEU A 225 -7.70 8.63 -11.93
C LEU A 225 -6.27 8.20 -11.64
N ALA A 226 -5.42 9.14 -11.28
CA ALA A 226 -4.06 8.86 -10.81
C ALA A 226 -3.91 9.38 -9.38
N THR A 227 -3.49 8.52 -8.45
CA THR A 227 -3.33 8.92 -7.06
C THR A 227 -2.14 8.24 -6.39
N VAL A 228 -1.48 8.95 -5.48
CA VAL A 228 -0.39 8.44 -4.65
C VAL A 228 -0.95 8.03 -3.29
N MET A 229 -0.99 6.74 -3.04
CA MET A 229 -1.53 6.10 -1.84
C MET A 229 -0.46 6.04 -0.74
N GLY A 230 -0.09 7.16 -0.19
CA GLY A 230 0.95 7.26 0.82
C GLY A 230 0.69 8.38 1.82
N SER A 231 1.44 8.39 2.89
CA SER A 231 1.43 9.47 3.87
C SER A 231 2.84 10.01 4.09
N PRO A 232 2.98 11.28 4.50
CA PRO A 232 4.25 11.83 4.97
C PRO A 232 4.86 10.94 6.05
N ARG A 233 6.16 11.07 6.30
CA ARG A 233 6.89 10.25 7.29
C ARG A 233 6.12 10.13 8.60
N PRO A 234 5.80 8.92 9.03
CA PRO A 234 5.18 8.73 10.33
C PRO A 234 6.16 9.13 11.43
N THR A 235 5.72 9.99 12.31
CA THR A 235 6.52 10.50 13.42
C THR A 235 6.73 9.50 14.55
N SER A 236 6.03 8.35 14.58
CA SER A 236 6.18 7.35 15.65
C SER A 236 5.53 6.00 15.35
N ASP A 237 5.92 4.96 16.13
CA ASP A 237 5.32 3.62 16.16
C ASP A 237 3.83 3.59 16.58
N THR A 238 3.20 4.73 16.72
CA THR A 238 1.81 4.87 17.19
C THR A 238 0.76 4.61 16.12
N GLN A 239 1.16 4.35 14.86
CA GLN A 239 0.20 4.23 13.73
C GLN A 239 -0.70 3.00 13.84
N ALA A 240 -0.19 1.83 14.24
CA ALA A 240 -1.05 0.65 14.41
C ALA A 240 -2.12 0.89 15.49
N SER A 241 -1.77 1.59 16.57
CA SER A 241 -2.71 1.99 17.61
C SER A 241 -3.66 3.09 17.14
N SER A 242 -3.25 3.95 16.21
CA SER A 242 -4.11 4.98 15.62
C SER A 242 -5.10 4.39 14.62
N LEU A 243 -4.69 3.44 13.78
CA LEU A 243 -5.59 2.73 12.88
C LEU A 243 -6.71 2.04 13.66
N ARG A 244 -6.37 1.27 14.70
CA ARG A 244 -7.36 0.63 15.57
C ARG A 244 -8.30 1.62 16.23
N ARG A 245 -7.77 2.74 16.75
CA ARG A 245 -8.55 3.80 17.40
C ARG A 245 -9.49 4.49 16.42
N ASN A 246 -9.00 4.82 15.22
CA ASN A 246 -9.79 5.47 14.19
C ASN A 246 -10.87 4.54 13.66
N LEU A 247 -10.53 3.27 13.38
CA LEU A 247 -11.52 2.25 13.02
C LEU A 247 -12.59 2.11 14.11
N ARG A 248 -12.21 2.03 15.39
CA ARG A 248 -13.18 1.94 16.50
C ARG A 248 -14.11 3.15 16.56
N LYS A 249 -13.58 4.36 16.43
CA LYS A 249 -14.38 5.60 16.42
C LYS A 249 -15.40 5.57 15.27
N LEU A 250 -14.95 5.17 14.09
CA LEU A 250 -15.81 5.07 12.92
C LEU A 250 -16.89 4.01 13.11
N LEU A 251 -16.56 2.81 13.55
CA LEU A 251 -17.53 1.76 13.81
C LEU A 251 -18.59 2.21 14.83
N ILE A 252 -18.19 2.98 15.85
CA ILE A 252 -19.12 3.57 16.81
C ILE A 252 -20.05 4.59 16.12
N SER A 253 -19.53 5.46 15.26
CA SER A 253 -20.32 6.47 14.55
C SER A 253 -21.30 5.86 13.53
N GLN A 254 -20.96 4.73 12.93
CA GLN A 254 -21.77 4.04 11.93
C GLN A 254 -22.76 3.02 12.52
N LYS A 255 -22.66 2.73 13.82
CA LYS A 255 -23.45 1.68 14.50
C LYS A 255 -24.97 1.81 14.31
N ASP A 256 -25.47 3.02 14.31
CA ASP A 256 -26.94 3.26 14.24
C ASP A 256 -27.43 3.35 12.79
N VAL A 257 -26.58 3.75 11.86
CA VAL A 257 -26.91 3.82 10.42
C VAL A 257 -27.06 2.43 9.82
N GLN A 258 -26.26 1.47 10.27
CA GLN A 258 -26.21 0.13 9.66
C GLN A 258 -27.19 -0.88 10.27
N LYS A 259 -27.64 -0.68 11.49
CA LYS A 259 -28.62 -1.57 12.13
C LYS A 259 -29.95 -1.72 11.37
N ASN A 260 -30.25 -0.78 10.48
CA ASN A 260 -31.49 -0.74 9.71
C ASN A 260 -31.31 -1.12 8.23
N ALA A 261 -30.10 -1.54 7.82
CA ALA A 261 -29.84 -1.89 6.43
C ALA A 261 -30.26 -3.34 6.16
N GLU A 262 -31.31 -3.53 5.36
CA GLU A 262 -31.70 -4.87 4.84
C GLU A 262 -30.69 -5.42 3.82
N GLN A 263 -29.76 -4.60 3.36
CA GLN A 263 -28.77 -4.92 2.34
C GLN A 263 -27.40 -5.22 2.95
N PRO A 264 -26.63 -6.14 2.36
CA PRO A 264 -25.24 -6.37 2.74
C PRO A 264 -24.42 -5.10 2.68
N SER A 265 -23.45 -4.97 3.60
CA SER A 265 -22.58 -3.80 3.65
C SER A 265 -21.12 -4.19 3.76
N ALA A 266 -20.24 -3.44 3.08
CA ALA A 266 -18.80 -3.58 3.12
C ALA A 266 -18.16 -2.32 3.72
N LEU A 267 -17.16 -2.53 4.57
CA LEU A 267 -16.27 -1.50 5.05
C LEU A 267 -14.89 -1.68 4.41
N ILE A 268 -14.44 -0.67 3.70
CA ILE A 268 -13.16 -0.62 3.02
C ILE A 268 -12.27 0.39 3.75
N VAL A 269 -11.18 -0.07 4.31
CA VAL A 269 -10.24 0.76 5.09
C VAL A 269 -8.95 0.92 4.31
N ILE A 270 -8.56 2.17 4.02
CA ILE A 270 -7.27 2.47 3.43
C ILE A 270 -6.24 2.53 4.56
N GLY A 271 -5.20 1.70 4.47
CA GLY A 271 -4.11 1.64 5.44
C GLY A 271 -2.75 1.92 4.83
N SER A 272 -1.78 2.26 5.68
CA SER A 272 -0.37 2.34 5.26
C SER A 272 0.33 1.00 5.44
N ALA A 273 1.34 0.72 4.60
CA ALA A 273 2.16 -0.50 4.65
C ALA A 273 2.82 -0.80 6.02
N LEU A 274 2.85 0.20 6.89
CA LEU A 274 3.41 0.11 8.25
C LEU A 274 2.55 -0.62 9.26
N THR A 275 1.26 -0.67 9.00
CA THR A 275 0.29 -1.12 10.00
C THR A 275 -0.09 -2.58 9.81
N VAL A 276 0.37 -3.21 8.70
CA VAL A 276 -0.23 -4.45 8.24
C VAL A 276 0.78 -5.53 7.90
N ASP A 277 1.52 -5.98 8.92
CA ASP A 277 1.96 -7.37 8.95
C ASP A 277 0.72 -8.26 9.04
N GLU A 278 0.69 -9.38 8.35
CA GLU A 278 -0.46 -10.32 8.37
C GLU A 278 -0.88 -10.70 9.79
N GLU A 279 0.09 -10.85 10.69
CA GLU A 279 -0.17 -11.07 12.12
C GLU A 279 -0.86 -9.87 12.79
N LYS A 280 -0.60 -8.65 12.33
CA LYS A 280 -1.16 -7.42 12.92
C LYS A 280 -2.54 -7.06 12.40
N LEU A 281 -2.96 -7.56 11.23
CA LEU A 281 -4.34 -7.35 10.73
C LEU A 281 -5.38 -7.90 11.68
N SER A 282 -5.17 -9.11 12.19
CA SER A 282 -6.06 -9.70 13.19
C SER A 282 -6.14 -8.88 14.47
N TRP A 283 -5.12 -8.05 14.76
CA TRP A 283 -5.07 -7.17 15.93
C TRP A 283 -5.93 -5.93 15.78
N ILE A 284 -6.23 -5.50 14.56
CA ILE A 284 -7.04 -4.30 14.31
C ILE A 284 -8.41 -4.44 14.96
N ILE A 285 -9.03 -5.63 14.88
CA ILE A 285 -10.35 -5.91 15.46
C ILE A 285 -10.27 -6.76 16.73
N LYS A 286 -9.10 -7.35 17.07
CA LYS A 286 -8.96 -8.24 18.21
C LYS A 286 -9.37 -7.55 19.53
N GLY A 287 -10.35 -8.14 20.22
CA GLY A 287 -10.89 -7.60 21.46
C GLY A 287 -11.73 -6.32 21.28
N MET A 288 -12.18 -5.98 20.07
CA MET A 288 -13.30 -5.08 19.89
C MET A 288 -14.61 -5.79 20.18
N ASP A 289 -15.58 -5.04 20.70
CA ASP A 289 -16.94 -5.54 20.87
C ASP A 289 -17.53 -5.93 19.49
N PRO A 290 -17.91 -7.20 19.27
CA PRO A 290 -18.51 -7.64 18.01
C PRO A 290 -19.72 -6.82 17.57
N SER A 291 -20.47 -6.25 18.53
CA SER A 291 -21.63 -5.41 18.21
C SER A 291 -21.25 -4.13 17.43
N LEU A 292 -19.98 -3.71 17.45
CA LEU A 292 -19.52 -2.54 16.71
C LEU A 292 -19.41 -2.79 15.20
N TYR A 293 -19.14 -4.02 14.79
CA TYR A 293 -18.95 -4.38 13.39
C TYR A 293 -19.97 -5.38 12.84
N ALA A 294 -20.93 -5.79 13.66
CA ALA A 294 -22.00 -6.71 13.26
C ALA A 294 -22.88 -6.21 12.11
N GLY A 295 -22.88 -4.90 11.86
CA GLY A 295 -23.58 -4.30 10.72
C GLY A 295 -22.88 -4.43 9.38
N PHE A 296 -21.60 -4.87 9.36
CA PHE A 296 -20.84 -5.08 8.13
C PHE A 296 -20.74 -6.56 7.78
N SER A 297 -21.12 -6.90 6.57
CA SER A 297 -20.96 -8.25 6.02
C SER A 297 -19.51 -8.53 5.64
N ILE A 298 -18.79 -7.50 5.19
CA ILE A 298 -17.40 -7.58 4.73
C ILE A 298 -16.62 -6.42 5.35
N ILE A 299 -15.42 -6.70 5.87
CA ILE A 299 -14.46 -5.66 6.26
C ILE A 299 -13.13 -6.01 5.62
N VAL A 300 -12.60 -5.10 4.83
CA VAL A 300 -11.29 -5.25 4.20
C VAL A 300 -10.39 -4.06 4.53
N VAL A 301 -9.08 -4.31 4.49
CA VAL A 301 -8.04 -3.27 4.52
C VAL A 301 -7.30 -3.32 3.19
N ILE A 302 -7.17 -2.16 2.55
CA ILE A 302 -6.36 -1.99 1.35
C ILE A 302 -5.03 -1.38 1.76
N VAL A 303 -3.96 -2.09 1.48
CA VAL A 303 -2.61 -1.65 1.82
C VAL A 303 -1.65 -2.17 0.77
N ASP A 304 -0.79 -1.29 0.29
CA ASP A 304 0.24 -1.66 -0.69
C ASP A 304 -0.33 -2.40 -1.93
N GLY A 305 -1.49 -1.98 -2.41
CA GLY A 305 -2.20 -2.60 -3.52
C GLY A 305 -2.89 -3.93 -3.20
N LEU A 306 -2.74 -4.46 -1.98
CA LEU A 306 -3.39 -5.69 -1.54
C LEU A 306 -4.70 -5.40 -0.83
N VAL A 307 -5.73 -6.16 -1.16
CA VAL A 307 -6.97 -6.22 -0.39
C VAL A 307 -6.86 -7.36 0.62
N LYS A 308 -6.77 -7.00 1.89
CA LYS A 308 -6.68 -7.95 3.00
C LYS A 308 -8.03 -8.05 3.72
N PRO A 309 -8.74 -9.18 3.62
CA PRO A 309 -9.98 -9.38 4.34
C PRO A 309 -9.72 -9.49 5.85
N VAL A 310 -10.48 -8.73 6.63
CA VAL A 310 -10.48 -8.75 8.11
C VAL A 310 -11.70 -9.50 8.62
N ILE A 311 -12.84 -9.27 7.98
CA ILE A 311 -14.07 -10.03 8.19
C ILE A 311 -14.55 -10.47 6.82
N VAL A 312 -14.75 -11.77 6.67
CA VAL A 312 -15.38 -12.38 5.51
C VAL A 312 -16.61 -13.11 6.00
N PRO A 313 -17.75 -12.95 5.35
CA PRO A 313 -18.95 -13.69 5.70
C PRO A 313 -18.72 -15.19 5.53
N GLN A 314 -19.46 -15.99 6.29
CA GLN A 314 -19.46 -17.43 6.08
C GLN A 314 -19.94 -17.75 4.66
N GLU A 315 -19.34 -18.75 4.05
CA GLU A 315 -19.77 -19.24 2.75
C GLU A 315 -21.27 -19.56 2.75
N GLY A 316 -21.99 -19.05 1.76
CA GLY A 316 -23.43 -19.19 1.66
C GLY A 316 -24.25 -18.19 2.47
N SER A 317 -23.63 -17.24 3.18
CA SER A 317 -24.36 -16.27 4.00
C SER A 317 -24.73 -14.98 3.25
N LEU A 318 -24.11 -14.72 2.11
CA LEU A 318 -24.45 -13.55 1.30
C LEU A 318 -25.56 -13.87 0.29
N PRO A 319 -26.40 -12.90 -0.05
CA PRO A 319 -27.55 -13.13 -0.94
C PRO A 319 -27.17 -13.70 -2.30
N TRP A 320 -25.99 -13.38 -2.80
CA TRP A 320 -25.48 -13.87 -4.09
C TRP A 320 -24.79 -15.25 -4.01
N ASP A 321 -24.54 -15.78 -2.82
CA ASP A 321 -23.97 -17.13 -2.64
C ASP A 321 -25.04 -18.23 -2.82
N VAL A 322 -26.31 -17.85 -2.63
CA VAL A 322 -27.42 -18.80 -2.76
C VAL A 322 -27.70 -19.06 -4.24
N PRO A 323 -27.67 -20.33 -4.72
CA PRO A 323 -28.08 -20.64 -6.06
C PRO A 323 -29.53 -20.17 -6.28
N LEU A 324 -29.77 -19.48 -7.41
CA LEU A 324 -31.14 -19.08 -7.75
C LEU A 324 -32.00 -20.35 -7.92
N PRO A 325 -33.17 -20.41 -7.33
CA PRO A 325 -34.13 -21.45 -7.68
C PRO A 325 -34.41 -21.37 -9.19
N ASN A 326 -34.28 -22.51 -9.85
CA ASN A 326 -34.55 -22.69 -11.28
C ASN A 326 -35.98 -22.30 -11.64
#